data_23fb18e35b8c5281a30a5c2dde9f6eb0
#
_entry.id   23fb18e35b8c5281a30a5c2dde9f6eb0
#
_cell.length_a   1.000
_cell.length_b   1.000
_cell.length_c   1.000
_cell.angle_alpha   90.00
_cell.angle_beta   90.00
_cell.angle_gamma   90.00
#
_symmetry.space_group_name_H-M   'P 1'
#
loop_
_entity.id
_entity.type
_entity.pdbx_description
1 polymer ?
#
loop_
_entity_poly.entity_id
_entity_poly.type
_entity_poly.pdbx_seq_one_letter_code
_entity_poly.pdbx_strand_id
1 'polypeptide(L)'
;TEIANQFFYARRQQKVQGFFLFCAKVFKENKINLLGKIAEMFPEPSVIPFFGRQTAATPTALTSLKADGKKLTWENKGSGMRYVIYRIEAKEAHTLDIVKTNSYEVSGNGYYAVSVLNADNTESTIAIVNVK
;
A
#
# COMPACT_ATOMS: atom_id res chain seq x y z
N THR A 1 -16.05 -2.46 20.38
CA THR A 1 -16.37 -1.10 20.82
C THR A 1 -17.23 -0.38 19.81
N GLU A 2 -17.96 0.62 20.23
CA GLU A 2 -18.83 1.40 19.35
C GLU A 2 -18.07 2.01 18.16
N ILE A 3 -16.92 2.61 18.42
CA ILE A 3 -16.09 3.22 17.38
C ILE A 3 -15.63 2.17 16.36
N ALA A 4 -15.14 1.02 16.79
CA ALA A 4 -14.75 -0.05 15.89
C ALA A 4 -15.93 -0.56 15.04
N ASN A 5 -17.12 -0.67 15.62
CA ASN A 5 -18.35 -1.05 14.90
C ASN A 5 -18.73 -0.02 13.84
N GLN A 6 -18.57 1.27 14.13
CA GLN A 6 -18.79 2.33 13.16
C GLN A 6 -17.84 2.23 11.95
N PHE A 7 -16.57 1.90 12.16
CA PHE A 7 -15.63 1.62 11.08
C PHE A 7 -16.07 0.44 10.21
N PHE A 8 -16.45 -0.66 10.83
CA PHE A 8 -16.96 -1.84 10.11
C PHE A 8 -18.20 -1.50 9.28
N TYR A 9 -19.11 -0.75 9.85
CA TYR A 9 -20.31 -0.32 9.16
C TYR A 9 -19.99 0.58 7.96
N ALA A 10 -19.14 1.59 8.15
CA ALA A 10 -18.73 2.52 7.10
C ALA A 10 -18.05 1.81 5.91
N ARG A 11 -17.16 0.85 6.17
CA ARG A 11 -16.47 0.08 5.11
C ARG A 11 -17.40 -0.73 4.23
N ARG A 12 -18.56 -1.14 4.74
CA ARG A 12 -19.55 -1.92 3.98
C ARG A 12 -20.48 -1.07 3.13
N GLN A 13 -20.46 0.25 3.31
CA GLN A 13 -21.31 1.16 2.53
C GLN A 13 -20.66 1.50 1.19
N GLN A 14 -21.32 1.22 0.09
CA GLN A 14 -20.79 1.43 -1.27
C GLN A 14 -20.43 2.88 -1.60
N LYS A 15 -21.08 3.84 -0.95
CA LYS A 15 -20.87 5.28 -1.22
C LYS A 15 -19.91 5.97 -0.23
N VAL A 16 -19.44 5.25 0.78
CA VAL A 16 -18.51 5.78 1.79
C VAL A 16 -17.08 5.45 1.38
N GLN A 17 -16.30 6.47 1.03
CA GLN A 17 -14.92 6.31 0.57
C GLN A 17 -13.90 6.48 1.68
N GLY A 18 -14.30 6.93 2.83
CA GLY A 18 -13.41 7.15 3.97
C GLY A 18 -14.16 7.75 5.16
N PHE A 19 -13.43 7.99 6.23
CA PHE A 19 -13.96 8.61 7.44
C PHE A 19 -12.87 9.42 8.14
N PHE A 20 -13.32 10.40 8.92
CA PHE A 20 -12.45 11.21 9.76
C PHE A 20 -12.72 10.90 11.23
N LEU A 21 -11.64 10.79 12.00
CA LEU A 21 -11.74 10.66 13.45
C LEU A 21 -11.54 12.01 14.11
N PHE A 22 -12.51 12.43 14.88
CA PHE A 22 -12.37 13.62 15.71
C PHE A 22 -11.65 13.25 17.00
N CYS A 23 -10.49 13.87 17.22
CA CYS A 23 -9.69 13.78 18.43
C CYS A 23 -8.74 12.57 18.54
N ALA A 24 -7.45 12.83 18.30
CA ALA A 24 -6.37 11.86 18.46
C ALA A 24 -6.16 11.37 19.91
N LYS A 25 -6.76 12.02 20.90
CA LYS A 25 -6.66 11.65 22.33
C LYS A 25 -7.10 10.21 22.58
N VAL A 26 -8.17 9.76 21.92
CA VAL A 26 -8.70 8.39 22.06
C VAL A 26 -7.66 7.34 21.64
N PHE A 27 -6.88 7.63 20.61
CA PHE A 27 -5.78 6.76 20.17
C PHE A 27 -4.59 6.78 21.12
N LYS A 28 -4.23 7.98 21.60
CA LYS A 28 -3.11 8.15 22.54
C LYS A 28 -3.35 7.43 23.87
N GLU A 29 -4.55 7.52 24.40
CA GLU A 29 -4.92 6.87 25.65
C GLU A 29 -5.20 5.37 25.50
N ASN A 30 -5.68 4.95 24.35
CA ASN A 30 -5.98 3.55 23.97
C ASN A 30 -6.69 2.70 25.04
N LYS A 31 -7.52 3.33 25.87
CA LYS A 31 -8.17 2.72 27.04
C LYS A 31 -9.05 1.50 26.71
N ILE A 32 -9.58 1.44 25.48
CA ILE A 32 -10.48 0.38 25.01
C ILE A 32 -9.83 -0.49 23.95
N ASN A 33 -8.50 -0.49 23.85
CA ASN A 33 -7.72 -1.17 22.84
C ASN A 33 -8.19 -0.86 21.40
N LEU A 34 -8.52 0.38 21.12
CA LEU A 34 -8.98 0.82 19.81
C LEU A 34 -7.91 0.62 18.74
N LEU A 35 -6.63 0.87 19.06
CA LEU A 35 -5.51 0.66 18.13
C LEU A 35 -5.39 -0.80 17.71
N GLY A 36 -5.51 -1.76 18.63
CA GLY A 36 -5.52 -3.18 18.32
C GLY A 36 -6.66 -3.56 17.38
N LYS A 37 -7.86 -3.06 17.64
CA LYS A 37 -9.03 -3.29 16.78
C LYS A 37 -8.87 -2.71 15.37
N ILE A 38 -8.29 -1.53 15.25
CA ILE A 38 -8.01 -0.90 13.96
C ILE A 38 -6.93 -1.69 13.21
N ALA A 39 -5.87 -2.13 13.88
CA ALA A 39 -4.82 -2.94 13.26
C ALA A 39 -5.36 -4.27 12.71
N GLU A 40 -6.30 -4.91 13.41
CA GLU A 40 -6.99 -6.10 12.90
C GLU A 40 -7.81 -5.81 11.62
N MET A 41 -8.39 -4.63 11.53
CA MET A 41 -9.21 -4.22 10.38
C MET A 41 -8.38 -3.80 9.16
N PHE A 42 -7.17 -3.30 9.38
CA PHE A 42 -6.26 -2.78 8.35
C PHE A 42 -4.88 -3.43 8.50
N PRO A 43 -4.76 -4.73 8.18
CA PRO A 43 -3.51 -5.48 8.41
C PRO A 43 -2.41 -5.15 7.40
N GLU A 44 -2.76 -4.54 6.28
CA GLU A 44 -1.82 -4.23 5.20
C GLU A 44 -1.64 -2.73 5.02
N PRO A 45 -0.44 -2.26 4.63
CA PRO A 45 -0.26 -0.88 4.21
C PRO A 45 -1.10 -0.59 2.98
N SER A 46 -1.52 0.65 2.83
CA SER A 46 -2.35 1.09 1.71
C SER A 46 -1.77 2.33 1.05
N VAL A 47 -1.87 2.40 -0.26
CA VAL A 47 -1.58 3.62 -1.00
C VAL A 47 -2.63 4.67 -0.64
N ILE A 48 -2.17 5.85 -0.23
CA ILE A 48 -3.07 6.98 0.01
C ILE A 48 -3.76 7.33 -1.31
N PRO A 49 -5.10 7.38 -1.36
CA PRO A 49 -5.80 7.75 -2.58
C PRO A 49 -5.40 9.12 -3.09
N PHE A 50 -5.43 9.30 -4.39
CA PHE A 50 -5.29 10.61 -4.98
C PHE A 50 -6.49 11.49 -4.62
N PHE A 51 -6.22 12.62 -3.97
CA PHE A 51 -7.23 13.62 -3.64
C PHE A 51 -6.97 14.91 -4.42
N GLY A 52 -7.95 15.35 -5.19
CA GLY A 52 -7.89 16.62 -5.88
C GLY A 52 -7.47 16.52 -7.36
N ARG A 53 -6.79 17.53 -7.85
CA ARG A 53 -6.38 17.62 -9.25
C ARG A 53 -5.03 16.95 -9.47
N GLN A 54 -4.96 16.03 -10.42
CA GLN A 54 -3.70 15.44 -10.83
C GLN A 54 -2.77 16.53 -11.38
N THR A 55 -1.60 16.67 -10.79
CA THR A 55 -0.59 17.67 -11.15
C THR A 55 0.57 17.11 -11.94
N ALA A 56 0.76 15.78 -11.89
CA ALA A 56 1.82 15.07 -12.58
C ALA A 56 1.25 14.00 -13.52
N ALA A 57 2.01 13.66 -14.55
CA ALA A 57 1.66 12.54 -15.42
C ALA A 57 1.74 11.21 -14.65
N THR A 58 0.90 10.25 -15.05
CA THR A 58 0.97 8.88 -14.52
C THR A 58 2.35 8.29 -14.80
N PRO A 59 3.05 7.75 -13.79
CA PRO A 59 4.37 7.17 -13.99
C PRO A 59 4.31 5.98 -14.96
N THR A 60 5.39 5.78 -15.72
CA THR A 60 5.54 4.57 -16.53
C THR A 60 5.91 3.37 -15.66
N ALA A 61 5.43 2.20 -16.05
CA ALA A 61 5.76 0.96 -15.36
C ALA A 61 7.26 0.66 -15.38
N LEU A 62 7.71 -0.14 -14.43
CA LEU A 62 9.07 -0.67 -14.41
C LEU A 62 9.31 -1.62 -15.58
N THR A 63 10.48 -1.51 -16.20
CA THR A 63 10.91 -2.38 -17.32
C THR A 63 12.04 -3.32 -16.94
N SER A 64 12.77 -3.04 -15.85
CA SER A 64 13.96 -3.79 -15.43
C SER A 64 13.78 -4.52 -14.09
N LEU A 65 12.55 -4.80 -13.66
CA LEU A 65 12.31 -5.55 -12.44
C LEU A 65 12.92 -6.96 -12.54
N LYS A 66 13.79 -7.29 -11.60
CA LYS A 66 14.50 -8.57 -11.52
C LYS A 66 14.46 -9.13 -10.10
N ALA A 67 14.52 -10.45 -10.01
CA ALA A 67 14.72 -11.15 -8.75
C ALA A 67 16.10 -11.84 -8.76
N ASP A 68 16.89 -11.55 -7.74
CA ASP A 68 18.14 -12.25 -7.45
C ASP A 68 17.99 -12.93 -6.08
N GLY A 69 17.72 -14.24 -6.12
CA GLY A 69 17.25 -14.94 -4.93
C GLY A 69 15.96 -14.30 -4.41
N LYS A 70 15.98 -13.86 -3.16
CA LYS A 70 14.85 -13.16 -2.51
C LYS A 70 14.92 -11.63 -2.58
N LYS A 71 15.88 -11.09 -3.31
CA LYS A 71 16.05 -9.66 -3.48
C LYS A 71 15.49 -9.21 -4.81
N LEU A 72 14.51 -8.31 -4.77
CA LEU A 72 13.98 -7.62 -5.93
C LEU A 72 14.79 -6.35 -6.19
N THR A 73 15.09 -6.07 -7.44
CA THR A 73 15.78 -4.84 -7.87
C THR A 73 15.13 -4.29 -9.14
N TRP A 74 15.16 -3.00 -9.30
CA TRP A 74 14.59 -2.30 -10.45
C TRP A 74 15.30 -0.96 -10.71
N GLU A 75 14.97 -0.35 -11.86
CA GLU A 75 15.49 0.97 -12.21
C GLU A 75 14.93 2.09 -11.32
N ASN A 76 15.73 3.11 -11.08
CA ASN A 76 15.26 4.33 -10.43
C ASN A 76 14.47 5.19 -11.44
N LYS A 77 13.25 5.52 -11.12
CA LYS A 77 12.36 6.37 -11.96
C LYS A 77 12.48 7.87 -11.69
N GLY A 78 13.35 8.25 -10.79
CA GLY A 78 13.61 9.66 -10.50
C GLY A 78 13.42 10.06 -9.04
N SER A 79 13.76 11.30 -8.74
CA SER A 79 13.61 11.87 -7.41
C SER A 79 12.14 11.99 -7.00
N GLY A 80 11.85 11.69 -5.76
CA GLY A 80 10.49 11.76 -5.20
C GLY A 80 9.58 10.59 -5.56
N MET A 81 10.03 9.65 -6.38
CA MET A 81 9.28 8.43 -6.69
C MET A 81 9.34 7.45 -5.52
N ARG A 82 8.23 6.74 -5.31
CA ARG A 82 8.11 5.64 -4.36
C ARG A 82 7.69 4.40 -5.13
N TYR A 83 7.84 3.25 -4.50
CA TYR A 83 7.54 1.97 -5.13
C TYR A 83 6.66 1.15 -4.20
N VAL A 84 5.56 0.62 -4.73
CA VAL A 84 4.64 -0.22 -3.97
C VAL A 84 4.97 -1.67 -4.28
N ILE A 85 5.22 -2.46 -3.25
CA ILE A 85 5.56 -3.86 -3.34
C ILE A 85 4.32 -4.69 -3.03
N TYR A 86 3.96 -5.56 -3.96
CA TYR A 86 2.83 -6.47 -3.81
C TYR A 86 3.27 -7.93 -3.84
N ARG A 87 2.59 -8.74 -3.05
CA ARG A 87 2.60 -10.19 -3.19
C ARG A 87 1.32 -10.62 -3.91
N ILE A 88 1.46 -11.47 -4.91
CA ILE A 88 0.31 -11.96 -5.69
C ILE A 88 0.01 -13.39 -5.27
N GLU A 89 -1.19 -13.62 -4.73
CA GLU A 89 -1.70 -14.92 -4.32
C GLU A 89 -3.15 -15.09 -4.77
N ALA A 90 -3.47 -16.25 -5.37
CA ALA A 90 -4.85 -16.59 -5.75
C ALA A 90 -5.58 -15.47 -6.54
N LYS A 91 -4.88 -14.78 -7.44
CA LYS A 91 -5.36 -13.62 -8.24
C LYS A 91 -5.64 -12.35 -7.43
N GLU A 92 -5.22 -12.29 -6.20
CA GLU A 92 -5.26 -11.10 -5.35
C GLU A 92 -3.86 -10.52 -5.16
N ALA A 93 -3.78 -9.20 -5.05
CA ALA A 93 -2.56 -8.50 -4.74
C ALA A 93 -2.62 -7.98 -3.31
N HIS A 94 -1.63 -8.38 -2.50
CA HIS A 94 -1.48 -7.94 -1.13
C HIS A 94 -0.33 -6.95 -1.03
N THR A 95 -0.58 -5.76 -0.51
CA THR A 95 0.45 -4.74 -0.35
C THR A 95 1.38 -5.12 0.81
N LEU A 96 2.68 -5.28 0.50
CA LEU A 96 3.69 -5.57 1.51
C LEU A 96 4.30 -4.31 2.09
N ASP A 97 4.70 -3.38 1.24
CA ASP A 97 5.39 -2.16 1.66
C ASP A 97 5.35 -1.07 0.58
N ILE A 98 5.66 0.15 0.98
CA ILE A 98 5.85 1.30 0.10
C ILE A 98 7.23 1.89 0.42
N VAL A 99 8.16 1.80 -0.53
CA VAL A 99 9.56 2.13 -0.32
C VAL A 99 10.04 3.24 -1.25
N LYS A 100 11.12 3.91 -0.88
CA LYS A 100 11.82 4.91 -1.71
C LYS A 100 13.07 4.35 -2.38
N THR A 101 13.49 3.18 -1.97
CA THR A 101 14.67 2.48 -2.52
C THR A 101 14.30 1.73 -3.80
N ASN A 102 15.29 1.38 -4.59
CA ASN A 102 15.14 0.59 -5.80
C ASN A 102 15.44 -0.90 -5.60
N SER A 103 15.31 -1.37 -4.38
CA SER A 103 15.44 -2.78 -4.01
C SER A 103 14.57 -3.13 -2.82
N TYR A 104 14.18 -4.39 -2.72
CA TYR A 104 13.38 -4.91 -1.61
C TYR A 104 13.64 -6.39 -1.41
N GLU A 105 13.73 -6.85 -0.17
CA GLU A 105 13.86 -8.26 0.17
C GLU A 105 12.50 -8.87 0.53
N VAL A 106 12.18 -9.98 -0.10
CA VAL A 106 10.95 -10.74 0.17
C VAL A 106 11.24 -11.99 1.00
N SER A 107 10.28 -12.44 1.77
CA SER A 107 10.47 -13.54 2.72
C SER A 107 10.25 -14.93 2.11
N GLY A 108 9.55 -15.05 1.00
CA GLY A 108 9.15 -16.33 0.43
C GLY A 108 9.19 -16.38 -1.08
N ASN A 109 9.04 -17.56 -1.64
CA ASN A 109 8.92 -17.77 -3.07
C ASN A 109 7.51 -17.41 -3.55
N GLY A 110 7.36 -17.10 -4.81
CA GLY A 110 6.08 -16.79 -5.43
C GLY A 110 6.16 -15.59 -6.37
N TYR A 111 4.99 -15.09 -6.75
CA TYR A 111 4.88 -13.93 -7.63
C TYR A 111 4.80 -12.65 -6.81
N TYR A 112 5.60 -11.69 -7.23
CA TYR A 112 5.62 -10.34 -6.66
C TYR A 112 5.44 -9.31 -7.76
N ALA A 113 4.88 -8.18 -7.41
CA ALA A 113 4.72 -7.07 -8.32
C ALA A 113 5.24 -5.78 -7.69
N VAL A 114 5.72 -4.88 -8.52
CA VAL A 114 6.16 -3.55 -8.10
C VAL A 114 5.53 -2.52 -9.03
N SER A 115 4.95 -1.49 -8.46
CA SER A 115 4.48 -0.31 -9.18
C SER A 115 5.27 0.92 -8.79
N VAL A 116 5.20 1.95 -9.62
CA VAL A 116 5.79 3.26 -9.38
C VAL A 116 4.71 4.22 -8.90
N LEU A 117 4.98 4.94 -7.83
CA LEU A 117 4.08 5.90 -7.23
C LEU A 117 4.74 7.28 -7.26
N ASN A 118 4.13 8.25 -7.91
CA ASN A 118 4.66 9.62 -7.92
C ASN A 118 4.26 10.42 -6.67
N ALA A 119 4.69 11.68 -6.60
CA ALA A 119 4.48 12.53 -5.43
C ALA A 119 3.00 12.81 -5.14
N ASP A 120 2.14 12.79 -6.14
CA ASP A 120 0.70 13.02 -5.99
C ASP A 120 -0.11 11.73 -5.75
N ASN A 121 0.56 10.61 -5.48
CA ASN A 121 -0.03 9.28 -5.27
C ASN A 121 -0.70 8.67 -6.52
N THR A 122 -0.35 9.12 -7.71
CA THR A 122 -0.73 8.44 -8.94
C THR A 122 0.19 7.24 -9.17
N GLU A 123 -0.38 6.09 -9.40
CA GLU A 123 0.30 4.79 -9.50
C GLU A 123 0.40 4.32 -10.95
N SER A 124 1.55 3.77 -11.34
CA SER A 124 1.74 3.10 -12.63
C SER A 124 1.05 1.74 -12.68
N THR A 125 1.00 1.12 -13.87
CA THR A 125 0.74 -0.31 -13.96
C THR A 125 1.85 -1.11 -13.28
N ILE A 126 1.53 -2.32 -12.82
CA ILE A 126 2.47 -3.20 -12.12
C ILE A 126 3.44 -3.89 -13.10
N ALA A 127 4.66 -4.12 -12.64
CA ALA A 127 5.59 -5.09 -13.22
C ALA A 127 5.61 -6.34 -12.33
N ILE A 128 5.64 -7.53 -12.91
CA ILE A 128 5.54 -8.79 -12.18
C ILE A 128 6.85 -9.58 -12.34
N VAL A 129 7.27 -10.22 -11.25
CA VAL A 129 8.44 -11.10 -11.22
C VAL A 129 8.12 -12.35 -10.39
N ASN A 130 8.73 -13.46 -10.76
CA ASN A 130 8.63 -14.72 -10.03
C ASN A 130 9.91 -14.94 -9.22
N VAL A 131 9.77 -15.15 -7.92
CA VAL A 131 10.85 -15.54 -7.00
C VAL A 131 10.75 -17.04 -6.78
N LYS A 132 11.79 -17.75 -7.20
CA LYS A 132 11.89 -19.20 -7.09
C LYS A 132 12.72 -19.64 -5.86
#